data_2bb75199933aa38d194b4837a65a98de
#
_entry.id   2bb75199933aa38d194b4837a65a98de
#
_cell.length_a   1.000
_cell.length_b   1.000
_cell.length_c   1.000
_cell.angle_alpha   90.00
_cell.angle_beta   90.00
_cell.angle_gamma   90.00
#
_symmetry.space_group_name_H-M   'P 1'
#
loop_
_entity.id
_entity.type
_entity.pdbx_description
1 polymer ?
#
loop_
_entity_poly.entity_id
_entity_poly.type
_entity_poly.pdbx_seq_one_letter_code
_entity_poly.pdbx_strand_id
1 'polypeptide(L)'
;ANKELDDLKLKDHYNYNVYQKLTLALNNITADSLRESKLFKQYPFFREQVEYCADIDKNILPLSVDETLTQVVYRKKPESEKHIIKGINSTGVNELFNTGDMLTTVLKDVFQNVNVYEDRVRLLQYPFDSPISDNGIGFYRYYIMDTTYVDKDKCFQLSFVPNNPQDFGFTGTLYILADSTYRLKQCLLNLPKKTDVNFVENMIIHQQFGALPSGEWVQTTDDMLCELNFFGGHFMVRRSTHNSDYSFLETPERVFKKKGKEIKDANAMMRNDEFWSRYRATELTKSESNMGGFVNKLADIKGFKYILFGLKALIENFVET
;
A
#
# COMPACT_ATOMS: atom_id res chain seq x y z
N ALA A 1 12.31 -8.13 18.59
CA ALA A 1 11.98 -9.14 17.56
C ALA A 1 13.25 -9.83 17.11
N ASN A 2 13.16 -11.10 16.80
CA ASN A 2 14.29 -11.85 16.27
C ASN A 2 14.39 -11.63 14.76
N LYS A 3 15.42 -10.89 14.32
CA LYS A 3 15.69 -10.54 12.93
C LYS A 3 16.31 -11.67 12.09
N GLU A 4 16.93 -12.66 12.75
CA GLU A 4 17.64 -13.74 12.06
C GLU A 4 16.70 -14.70 11.33
N LEU A 5 15.38 -14.49 11.45
CA LEU A 5 14.34 -15.38 10.96
C LEU A 5 13.59 -14.84 9.74
N ASP A 6 14.28 -14.17 8.83
CA ASP A 6 13.78 -13.93 7.46
C ASP A 6 14.00 -15.22 6.63
N ASP A 7 13.01 -16.11 6.70
CA ASP A 7 13.14 -17.45 6.09
C ASP A 7 13.27 -17.41 4.57
N LEU A 8 12.79 -16.34 3.89
CA LEU A 8 12.96 -16.18 2.44
C LEU A 8 14.42 -15.97 2.04
N LYS A 9 15.20 -15.23 2.83
CA LYS A 9 16.63 -15.02 2.56
C LYS A 9 17.47 -16.30 2.61
N LEU A 10 16.96 -17.31 3.30
CA LEU A 10 17.63 -18.61 3.43
C LEU A 10 17.35 -19.56 2.26
N LYS A 11 16.37 -19.26 1.41
CA LYS A 11 15.96 -20.11 0.29
C LYS A 11 16.76 -19.82 -0.97
N ASP A 12 17.11 -20.88 -1.72
CA ASP A 12 17.78 -20.75 -3.01
C ASP A 12 16.80 -20.37 -4.13
N HIS A 13 15.54 -20.78 -3.99
CA HIS A 13 14.43 -20.47 -4.91
C HIS A 13 13.17 -20.20 -4.14
N TYR A 14 12.41 -19.19 -4.57
CA TYR A 14 11.03 -19.00 -4.14
C TYR A 14 10.21 -18.31 -5.21
N ASN A 15 8.91 -18.50 -5.15
CA ASN A 15 7.95 -17.69 -5.86
C ASN A 15 6.67 -17.53 -5.01
N TYR A 16 5.96 -16.43 -5.23
CA TYR A 16 4.69 -16.15 -4.58
C TYR A 16 3.87 -15.16 -5.40
N ASN A 17 2.57 -15.11 -5.17
CA ASN A 17 1.68 -14.13 -5.77
C ASN A 17 1.53 -12.92 -4.85
N VAL A 18 1.53 -11.74 -5.46
CA VAL A 18 1.29 -10.44 -4.82
C VAL A 18 0.03 -9.87 -5.44
N TYR A 19 -1.07 -9.87 -4.68
CA TYR A 19 -2.24 -9.08 -5.02
C TYR A 19 -2.07 -7.69 -4.40
N GLN A 20 -2.23 -6.65 -5.21
CA GLN A 20 -2.19 -5.27 -4.75
C GLN A 20 -3.42 -4.52 -5.22
N LYS A 21 -4.06 -3.80 -4.30
CA LYS A 21 -5.14 -2.86 -4.57
C LYS A 21 -4.68 -1.46 -4.16
N LEU A 22 -4.77 -0.50 -5.09
CA LEU A 22 -4.44 0.90 -4.88
C LEU A 22 -5.71 1.73 -5.07
N THR A 23 -6.12 2.47 -4.04
CA THR A 23 -7.26 3.38 -4.08
C THR A 23 -6.80 4.81 -3.89
N LEU A 24 -7.14 5.69 -4.83
CA LEU A 24 -6.99 7.14 -4.69
C LEU A 24 -8.34 7.75 -4.37
N ALA A 25 -8.39 8.63 -3.36
CA ALA A 25 -9.61 9.33 -2.96
C ALA A 25 -9.31 10.78 -2.55
N LEU A 26 -10.34 11.65 -2.62
CA LEU A 26 -10.33 12.90 -1.88
C LEU A 26 -10.74 12.62 -0.43
N ASN A 27 -10.08 13.25 0.55
CA ASN A 27 -10.31 12.99 1.98
C ASN A 27 -10.73 14.21 2.81
N ASN A 28 -11.05 15.31 2.17
CA ASN A 28 -11.57 16.51 2.84
C ASN A 28 -13.09 16.67 2.62
N ILE A 29 -13.86 15.61 2.86
CA ILE A 29 -15.30 15.58 2.67
C ILE A 29 -16.00 15.77 4.02
N THR A 30 -16.28 17.00 4.39
CA THR A 30 -16.99 17.32 5.64
C THR A 30 -18.51 17.22 5.48
N ALA A 31 -19.24 17.11 6.60
CA ALA A 31 -20.70 17.15 6.60
C ALA A 31 -21.24 18.45 6.00
N ASP A 32 -20.53 19.57 6.20
CA ASP A 32 -20.89 20.88 5.63
C ASP A 32 -20.64 20.91 4.13
N SER A 33 -19.52 20.34 3.66
CA SER A 33 -19.27 20.25 2.21
C SER A 33 -20.34 19.42 1.50
N LEU A 34 -20.81 18.33 2.11
CA LEU A 34 -21.90 17.51 1.57
C LEU A 34 -23.24 18.27 1.49
N ARG A 35 -23.51 19.16 2.46
CA ARG A 35 -24.76 19.94 2.50
C ARG A 35 -24.73 21.17 1.62
N GLU A 36 -23.62 21.91 1.61
CA GLU A 36 -23.54 23.27 1.11
C GLU A 36 -22.85 23.41 -0.24
N SER A 37 -21.95 22.49 -0.59
CA SER A 37 -21.23 22.53 -1.85
C SER A 37 -22.18 22.52 -3.06
N LYS A 38 -21.94 23.45 -3.99
CA LYS A 38 -22.67 23.51 -5.27
C LYS A 38 -22.50 22.21 -6.06
N LEU A 39 -21.31 21.57 -5.99
CA LEU A 39 -21.02 20.31 -6.66
C LEU A 39 -21.96 19.20 -6.21
N PHE A 40 -22.07 18.97 -4.89
CA PHE A 40 -22.94 17.92 -4.34
C PHE A 40 -24.45 18.21 -4.48
N LYS A 41 -24.83 19.50 -4.59
CA LYS A 41 -26.22 19.91 -4.89
C LYS A 41 -26.56 19.68 -6.36
N GLN A 42 -25.67 20.07 -7.25
CA GLN A 42 -25.87 19.98 -8.69
C GLN A 42 -25.76 18.55 -9.23
N TYR A 43 -24.89 17.74 -8.62
CA TYR A 43 -24.59 16.37 -9.05
C TYR A 43 -24.74 15.41 -7.87
N PRO A 44 -25.96 14.91 -7.55
CA PRO A 44 -26.21 14.05 -6.39
C PRO A 44 -25.40 12.75 -6.37
N PHE A 45 -25.01 12.24 -7.54
CA PHE A 45 -24.24 11.00 -7.65
C PHE A 45 -22.85 11.05 -6.97
N PHE A 46 -22.30 12.25 -6.74
CA PHE A 46 -21.10 12.39 -5.91
C PHE A 46 -21.32 11.94 -4.48
N ARG A 47 -22.53 12.16 -3.91
CA ARG A 47 -22.85 11.72 -2.55
C ARG A 47 -22.93 10.20 -2.45
N GLU A 48 -23.38 9.54 -3.52
CA GLU A 48 -23.45 8.07 -3.59
C GLU A 48 -22.05 7.43 -3.61
N GLN A 49 -21.05 8.19 -4.06
CA GLN A 49 -19.65 7.77 -4.14
C GLN A 49 -18.88 8.03 -2.84
N VAL A 50 -19.40 8.85 -1.92
CA VAL A 50 -18.75 9.10 -0.63
C VAL A 50 -18.90 7.91 0.29
N GLU A 51 -17.80 7.52 0.93
CA GLU A 51 -17.77 6.48 1.97
C GLU A 51 -16.94 6.92 3.19
N TYR A 52 -17.15 6.27 4.32
CA TYR A 52 -16.38 6.53 5.53
C TYR A 52 -15.16 5.63 5.61
N CYS A 53 -14.00 6.23 5.86
CA CYS A 53 -12.72 5.55 6.07
C CYS A 53 -12.37 5.55 7.56
N ALA A 54 -12.49 4.39 8.21
CA ALA A 54 -12.26 4.24 9.65
C ALA A 54 -10.80 4.48 10.06
N ASP A 55 -9.83 4.14 9.20
CA ASP A 55 -8.40 4.26 9.53
C ASP A 55 -7.95 5.71 9.76
N ILE A 56 -8.63 6.68 9.15
CA ILE A 56 -8.35 8.12 9.30
C ILE A 56 -9.49 8.90 9.91
N ASP A 57 -10.61 8.24 10.26
CA ASP A 57 -11.83 8.85 10.81
C ASP A 57 -12.37 10.00 9.93
N LYS A 58 -12.45 9.78 8.61
CA LYS A 58 -12.89 10.77 7.63
C LYS A 58 -13.80 10.17 6.56
N ASN A 59 -14.68 11.02 6.01
CA ASN A 59 -15.35 10.68 4.77
C ASN A 59 -14.39 10.90 3.61
N ILE A 60 -14.39 9.98 2.67
CA ILE A 60 -13.59 10.00 1.45
C ILE A 60 -14.46 9.89 0.22
N LEU A 61 -13.95 10.39 -0.89
CA LEU A 61 -14.55 10.24 -2.22
C LEU A 61 -13.58 9.46 -3.11
N PRO A 62 -13.72 8.15 -3.25
CA PRO A 62 -12.89 7.36 -4.15
C PRO A 62 -12.97 7.85 -5.59
N LEU A 63 -11.82 8.03 -6.21
CA LEU A 63 -11.65 8.54 -7.58
C LEU A 63 -11.13 7.49 -8.53
N SER A 64 -10.30 6.57 -8.04
CA SER A 64 -9.80 5.43 -8.81
C SER A 64 -9.47 4.24 -7.91
N VAL A 65 -9.55 3.08 -8.51
CA VAL A 65 -9.11 1.81 -7.94
C VAL A 65 -8.33 1.04 -9.00
N ASP A 66 -7.12 0.64 -8.63
CA ASP A 66 -6.23 -0.14 -9.47
C ASP A 66 -5.92 -1.45 -8.76
N GLU A 67 -6.14 -2.57 -9.42
CA GLU A 67 -5.80 -3.90 -8.92
C GLU A 67 -4.72 -4.51 -9.79
N THR A 68 -3.72 -5.10 -9.18
CA THR A 68 -2.68 -5.87 -9.88
C THR A 68 -2.46 -7.22 -9.23
N LEU A 69 -2.19 -8.23 -10.05
CA LEU A 69 -1.69 -9.52 -9.60
C LEU A 69 -0.32 -9.76 -10.22
N THR A 70 0.69 -9.85 -9.39
CA THR A 70 2.07 -10.07 -9.80
C THR A 70 2.60 -11.35 -9.18
N GLN A 71 3.24 -12.21 -9.96
CA GLN A 71 4.03 -13.31 -9.43
C GLN A 71 5.48 -12.86 -9.32
N VAL A 72 6.01 -12.85 -8.11
CA VAL A 72 7.43 -12.69 -7.84
C VAL A 72 8.10 -14.05 -7.96
N VAL A 73 9.21 -14.13 -8.67
CA VAL A 73 10.03 -15.34 -8.78
C VAL A 73 11.49 -14.98 -8.52
N TYR A 74 12.14 -15.75 -7.66
CA TYR A 74 13.51 -15.49 -7.24
C TYR A 74 14.36 -16.76 -7.34
N ARG A 75 15.63 -16.57 -7.68
CA ARG A 75 16.70 -17.56 -7.52
C ARG A 75 17.97 -16.89 -6.98
N LYS A 76 18.73 -17.64 -6.19
CA LYS A 76 19.94 -17.15 -5.56
C LYS A 76 21.19 -17.25 -6.45
N LYS A 77 21.26 -18.26 -7.32
CA LYS A 77 22.45 -18.49 -8.16
C LYS A 77 22.08 -18.85 -9.61
N PRO A 78 22.49 -18.01 -10.63
CA PRO A 78 22.90 -16.62 -10.43
C PRO A 78 21.73 -15.80 -9.90
N GLU A 79 22.03 -14.84 -9.02
CA GLU A 79 20.98 -14.06 -8.37
C GLU A 79 20.11 -13.34 -9.41
N SER A 80 18.83 -13.56 -9.32
CA SER A 80 17.86 -12.95 -10.22
C SER A 80 16.47 -12.97 -9.62
N GLU A 81 15.77 -11.83 -9.76
CA GLU A 81 14.36 -11.69 -9.40
C GLU A 81 13.58 -11.17 -10.59
N LYS A 82 12.39 -11.73 -10.82
CA LYS A 82 11.45 -11.32 -11.86
C LYS A 82 10.06 -11.09 -11.28
N HIS A 83 9.39 -10.07 -11.78
CA HIS A 83 8.01 -9.73 -11.45
C HIS A 83 7.14 -9.97 -12.67
N ILE A 84 6.33 -11.03 -12.64
CA ILE A 84 5.45 -11.41 -13.75
C ILE A 84 4.07 -10.85 -13.47
N ILE A 85 3.69 -9.77 -14.14
CA ILE A 85 2.38 -9.13 -14.01
C ILE A 85 1.35 -10.01 -14.73
N LYS A 86 0.52 -10.71 -13.97
CA LYS A 86 -0.50 -11.66 -14.44
C LYS A 86 -1.87 -11.03 -14.67
N GLY A 87 -2.19 -9.96 -13.95
CA GLY A 87 -3.46 -9.26 -14.05
C GLY A 87 -3.31 -7.78 -13.72
N ILE A 88 -4.00 -6.93 -14.47
CA ILE A 88 -4.16 -5.50 -14.24
C ILE A 88 -5.64 -5.17 -14.45
N ASN A 89 -6.25 -4.51 -13.47
CA ASN A 89 -7.59 -3.94 -13.55
C ASN A 89 -7.52 -2.51 -13.03
N SER A 90 -7.77 -1.53 -13.88
CA SER A 90 -7.72 -0.12 -13.52
C SER A 90 -9.06 0.52 -13.84
N THR A 91 -9.68 1.14 -12.86
CA THR A 91 -10.99 1.78 -13.02
C THR A 91 -10.98 3.10 -12.27
N GLY A 92 -11.43 4.16 -12.93
CA GLY A 92 -11.51 5.46 -12.28
C GLY A 92 -11.13 6.60 -13.19
N VAL A 93 -10.86 7.76 -12.59
CA VAL A 93 -10.47 8.96 -13.34
C VAL A 93 -9.17 8.76 -14.13
N ASN A 94 -8.33 7.80 -13.74
CA ASN A 94 -7.10 7.45 -14.47
C ASN A 94 -7.38 7.03 -15.91
N GLU A 95 -8.51 6.37 -16.19
CA GLU A 95 -8.92 5.98 -17.55
C GLU A 95 -9.18 7.20 -18.44
N LEU A 96 -9.70 8.29 -17.84
CA LEU A 96 -10.01 9.53 -18.56
C LEU A 96 -8.75 10.33 -18.92
N PHE A 97 -7.63 10.09 -18.22
CA PHE A 97 -6.39 10.81 -18.44
C PHE A 97 -5.48 10.19 -19.50
N ASN A 98 -5.69 8.94 -19.89
CA ASN A 98 -4.69 8.17 -20.64
C ASN A 98 -3.29 8.19 -19.96
N THR A 99 -3.25 8.42 -18.65
CA THR A 99 -2.02 8.69 -17.88
C THR A 99 -1.65 7.54 -16.95
N GLY A 100 -2.03 6.31 -17.29
CA GLY A 100 -1.77 5.12 -16.46
C GLY A 100 -0.36 5.01 -15.89
N ASP A 101 0.62 5.64 -16.53
CA ASP A 101 2.01 5.63 -16.07
C ASP A 101 2.37 6.78 -15.12
N MET A 102 1.62 7.87 -15.12
CA MET A 102 2.03 9.11 -14.49
C MET A 102 1.68 9.18 -13.01
N LEU A 103 0.43 8.94 -12.66
CA LEU A 103 0.02 8.82 -11.25
C LEU A 103 0.78 7.66 -10.59
N THR A 104 0.97 6.56 -11.32
CA THR A 104 1.75 5.40 -10.88
C THR A 104 3.21 5.78 -10.61
N THR A 105 3.80 6.71 -11.36
CA THR A 105 5.19 7.13 -11.16
C THR A 105 5.33 7.98 -9.90
N VAL A 106 4.45 8.97 -9.69
CA VAL A 106 4.43 9.78 -8.45
C VAL A 106 4.18 8.89 -7.24
N LEU A 107 3.24 7.96 -7.37
CA LEU A 107 2.89 7.06 -6.27
C LEU A 107 3.97 5.99 -6.01
N LYS A 108 4.77 5.61 -6.99
CA LYS A 108 5.92 4.69 -6.77
C LYS A 108 6.95 5.26 -5.80
N ASP A 109 7.21 6.56 -5.86
CA ASP A 109 8.15 7.21 -4.94
C ASP A 109 7.57 7.34 -3.53
N VAL A 110 6.25 7.55 -3.41
CA VAL A 110 5.53 7.61 -2.13
C VAL A 110 5.37 6.21 -1.53
N PHE A 111 5.09 5.20 -2.36
CA PHE A 111 4.80 3.84 -1.93
C PHE A 111 5.95 2.85 -2.20
N GLN A 112 7.15 3.19 -1.76
CA GLN A 112 8.24 2.22 -1.73
C GLN A 112 7.89 1.06 -0.79
N ASN A 113 8.38 -0.13 -1.11
CA ASN A 113 8.22 -1.26 -0.20
C ASN A 113 9.02 -1.01 1.07
N VAL A 114 8.32 -1.01 2.19
CA VAL A 114 8.91 -0.88 3.52
C VAL A 114 9.26 -2.28 4.02
N ASN A 115 10.56 -2.55 4.19
CA ASN A 115 11.00 -3.78 4.84
C ASN A 115 11.41 -3.45 6.29
N VAL A 116 10.54 -3.74 7.25
CA VAL A 116 10.79 -3.47 8.67
C VAL A 116 11.98 -4.26 9.25
N TYR A 117 12.38 -5.36 8.58
CA TYR A 117 13.54 -6.15 8.98
C TYR A 117 14.89 -5.54 8.59
N GLU A 118 14.90 -4.52 7.72
CA GLU A 118 16.11 -3.73 7.46
C GLU A 118 16.39 -2.78 8.61
N ASP A 119 17.66 -2.49 8.89
CA ASP A 119 18.03 -1.53 9.96
C ASP A 119 17.53 -0.13 9.67
N ARG A 120 17.52 0.24 8.38
CA ARG A 120 17.00 1.52 7.91
C ARG A 120 16.00 1.32 6.79
N VAL A 121 14.81 1.80 7.04
CA VAL A 121 13.73 1.87 6.07
C VAL A 121 13.85 3.19 5.31
N ARG A 122 13.93 3.14 3.99
CA ARG A 122 13.82 4.34 3.16
C ARG A 122 12.36 4.58 2.82
N LEU A 123 11.90 5.77 3.16
CA LEU A 123 10.54 6.21 2.86
C LEU A 123 10.59 7.68 2.42
N LEU A 124 10.02 7.99 1.25
CA LEU A 124 10.00 9.36 0.70
C LEU A 124 11.41 10.00 0.63
N GLN A 125 12.43 9.21 0.29
CA GLN A 125 13.85 9.58 0.25
C GLN A 125 14.51 9.83 1.62
N TYR A 126 13.78 9.74 2.72
CA TYR A 126 14.33 9.85 4.07
C TYR A 126 14.63 8.47 4.67
N PRO A 127 15.78 8.31 5.35
CA PRO A 127 16.07 7.10 6.09
C PRO A 127 15.41 7.16 7.48
N PHE A 128 14.70 6.10 7.85
CA PHE A 128 14.13 5.88 9.18
C PHE A 128 14.77 4.66 9.81
N ASP A 129 15.19 4.77 11.06
CA ASP A 129 15.60 3.59 11.80
C ASP A 129 14.38 2.68 12.06
N SER A 130 14.52 1.39 11.76
CA SER A 130 13.47 0.43 12.02
C SER A 130 13.29 0.23 13.53
N PRO A 131 12.04 0.10 14.03
CA PRO A 131 11.81 -0.17 15.45
C PRO A 131 12.27 -1.58 15.89
N ILE A 132 12.67 -2.44 14.96
CA ILE A 132 13.27 -3.74 15.28
C ILE A 132 14.74 -3.80 14.85
N SER A 133 15.37 -2.66 14.50
CA SER A 133 16.78 -2.58 14.15
C SER A 133 17.70 -2.89 15.34
N ASP A 134 18.94 -3.23 15.06
CA ASP A 134 19.95 -3.49 16.10
C ASP A 134 20.16 -2.25 16.98
N ASN A 135 20.07 -1.06 16.39
CA ASN A 135 20.15 0.21 17.09
C ASN A 135 18.79 0.68 17.68
N GLY A 136 17.71 -0.07 17.46
CA GLY A 136 16.36 0.32 17.85
C GLY A 136 16.22 0.69 19.32
N ILE A 137 16.88 -0.03 20.22
CA ILE A 137 16.85 0.25 21.68
C ILE A 137 17.50 1.60 22.00
N GLY A 138 18.50 2.02 21.24
CA GLY A 138 19.14 3.34 21.39
C GLY A 138 18.29 4.49 20.87
N PHE A 139 17.51 4.25 19.84
CA PHE A 139 16.70 5.25 19.15
C PHE A 139 15.29 5.35 19.66
N TYR A 140 14.64 4.21 20.02
CA TYR A 140 13.25 4.12 20.48
C TYR A 140 13.14 3.75 21.94
N ARG A 141 12.07 4.22 22.56
CA ARG A 141 11.57 3.79 23.87
C ARG A 141 10.38 2.87 23.66
N TYR A 142 10.40 1.72 24.32
CA TYR A 142 9.36 0.69 24.21
C TYR A 142 8.59 0.55 25.53
N TYR A 143 7.28 0.36 25.40
CA TYR A 143 6.37 0.14 26.49
C TYR A 143 5.61 -1.15 26.24
N ILE A 144 5.72 -2.10 27.17
CA ILE A 144 4.89 -3.32 27.16
C ILE A 144 3.50 -2.89 27.61
N MET A 145 2.52 -3.00 26.70
CA MET A 145 1.15 -2.57 26.96
C MET A 145 0.31 -3.71 27.52
N ASP A 146 0.35 -4.87 26.84
CA ASP A 146 -0.47 -6.02 27.17
C ASP A 146 0.09 -7.29 26.54
N THR A 147 -0.58 -8.41 26.83
CA THR A 147 -0.44 -9.68 26.13
C THR A 147 -1.78 -10.02 25.48
N THR A 148 -1.82 -10.04 24.15
CA THR A 148 -3.04 -10.21 23.38
C THR A 148 -2.92 -11.32 22.36
N TYR A 149 -3.97 -11.58 21.60
CA TYR A 149 -3.96 -12.52 20.50
C TYR A 149 -4.10 -11.76 19.17
N VAL A 150 -3.24 -12.07 18.23
CA VAL A 150 -3.35 -11.65 16.82
C VAL A 150 -3.62 -12.91 16.02
N ASP A 151 -4.80 -13.02 15.42
CA ASP A 151 -5.35 -14.26 14.89
C ASP A 151 -5.39 -15.35 16.00
N LYS A 152 -4.59 -16.40 15.85
CA LYS A 152 -4.48 -17.52 16.83
C LYS A 152 -3.22 -17.44 17.69
N ASP A 153 -2.34 -16.50 17.40
CA ASP A 153 -1.01 -16.40 18.01
C ASP A 153 -1.05 -15.44 19.21
N LYS A 154 -0.56 -15.92 20.33
CA LYS A 154 -0.38 -15.09 21.53
C LYS A 154 0.81 -14.17 21.34
N CYS A 155 0.63 -12.86 21.57
CA CYS A 155 1.63 -11.83 21.32
C CYS A 155 1.80 -10.89 22.50
N PHE A 156 3.02 -10.41 22.69
CA PHE A 156 3.29 -9.21 23.50
C PHE A 156 3.00 -7.98 22.63
N GLN A 157 2.17 -7.09 23.12
CA GLN A 157 1.88 -5.81 22.51
C GLN A 157 2.84 -4.76 23.07
N LEU A 158 3.70 -4.21 22.20
CA LEU A 158 4.66 -3.17 22.54
C LEU A 158 4.32 -1.88 21.80
N SER A 159 4.07 -0.80 22.52
CA SER A 159 4.07 0.55 21.95
C SER A 159 5.49 1.08 21.90
N PHE A 160 5.83 1.86 20.87
CA PHE A 160 7.14 2.49 20.76
C PHE A 160 7.04 3.92 20.24
N VAL A 161 7.98 4.75 20.66
CA VAL A 161 8.14 6.15 20.24
C VAL A 161 9.64 6.48 20.21
N PRO A 162 10.10 7.46 19.40
CA PRO A 162 11.48 7.95 19.48
C PRO A 162 11.84 8.42 20.90
N ASN A 163 13.05 8.16 21.34
CA ASN A 163 13.57 8.60 22.65
C ASN A 163 13.54 10.12 22.78
N ASN A 164 13.90 10.82 21.73
CA ASN A 164 13.78 12.26 21.61
C ASN A 164 12.61 12.59 20.67
N PRO A 165 11.58 13.34 21.14
CA PRO A 165 10.43 13.71 20.31
C PRO A 165 10.75 14.59 19.09
N GLN A 166 11.97 15.10 18.98
CA GLN A 166 12.44 15.87 17.83
C GLN A 166 13.09 14.98 16.75
N ASP A 167 13.40 13.72 17.10
CA ASP A 167 14.02 12.80 16.17
C ASP A 167 13.00 12.32 15.13
N PHE A 168 13.53 12.14 13.92
CA PHE A 168 12.75 11.70 12.77
C PHE A 168 12.63 10.17 12.79
N GLY A 169 11.59 9.68 13.45
CA GLY A 169 11.34 8.25 13.65
C GLY A 169 9.85 7.90 13.63
N PHE A 170 9.56 6.62 13.43
CA PHE A 170 8.20 6.11 13.54
C PHE A 170 7.70 6.12 14.98
N THR A 171 6.38 6.21 15.13
CA THR A 171 5.68 5.80 16.35
C THR A 171 4.78 4.62 16.00
N GLY A 172 4.39 3.81 16.99
CA GLY A 172 3.47 2.71 16.64
C GLY A 172 3.40 1.58 17.64
N THR A 173 3.02 0.42 17.13
CA THR A 173 2.82 -0.79 17.92
C THR A 173 3.45 -2.00 17.22
N LEU A 174 4.15 -2.82 18.00
CA LEU A 174 4.67 -4.11 17.56
C LEU A 174 3.94 -5.23 18.31
N TYR A 175 3.59 -6.28 17.59
CA TYR A 175 3.07 -7.52 18.16
C TYR A 175 4.11 -8.62 17.95
N ILE A 176 4.73 -9.04 19.04
CA ILE A 176 5.82 -10.04 19.05
C ILE A 176 5.28 -11.34 19.58
N LEU A 177 5.51 -12.45 18.91
CA LEU A 177 5.09 -13.77 19.39
C LEU A 177 5.57 -14.01 20.82
N ALA A 178 4.66 -14.43 21.70
CA ALA A 178 4.93 -14.76 23.08
C ALA A 178 5.39 -16.22 23.22
N ASP A 179 6.32 -16.63 22.34
CA ASP A 179 6.95 -17.93 22.32
C ASP A 179 8.49 -17.80 22.33
N SER A 180 9.20 -18.89 22.21
CA SER A 180 10.68 -18.89 22.22
C SER A 180 11.30 -18.25 20.98
N THR A 181 10.54 -17.99 19.91
CA THR A 181 11.04 -17.42 18.67
C THR A 181 11.08 -15.89 18.69
N TYR A 182 10.15 -15.24 19.43
CA TYR A 182 9.98 -13.78 19.49
C TYR A 182 9.89 -13.13 18.10
N ARG A 183 9.29 -13.82 17.13
CA ARG A 183 9.10 -13.30 15.77
C ARG A 183 8.09 -12.13 15.78
N LEU A 184 8.28 -11.21 14.85
CA LEU A 184 7.31 -10.15 14.63
C LEU A 184 6.07 -10.73 13.94
N LYS A 185 4.92 -10.67 14.60
CA LYS A 185 3.62 -11.09 14.05
C LYS A 185 2.96 -9.98 13.26
N GLN A 186 3.02 -8.76 13.80
CA GLN A 186 2.38 -7.59 13.20
C GLN A 186 3.09 -6.32 13.64
N CYS A 187 3.15 -5.34 12.77
CA CYS A 187 3.54 -4.00 13.16
C CYS A 187 2.60 -2.94 12.56
N LEU A 188 2.37 -1.89 13.33
CA LEU A 188 1.71 -0.67 12.93
C LEU A 188 2.71 0.47 13.10
N LEU A 189 3.09 1.12 12.00
CA LEU A 189 4.03 2.23 11.96
C LEU A 189 3.29 3.49 11.55
N ASN A 190 3.41 4.54 12.35
CA ASN A 190 2.85 5.84 12.04
C ASN A 190 3.98 6.83 11.82
N LEU A 191 3.90 7.59 10.73
CA LEU A 191 4.78 8.72 10.50
C LEU A 191 4.31 9.90 11.35
N PRO A 192 5.19 10.56 12.12
CA PRO A 192 4.78 11.71 12.93
C PRO A 192 4.31 12.88 12.07
N LYS A 193 3.22 13.53 12.46
CA LYS A 193 2.63 14.69 11.77
C LYS A 193 3.54 15.92 11.64
N LYS A 194 4.66 15.95 12.37
CA LYS A 194 5.67 17.04 12.36
C LYS A 194 6.80 16.82 11.37
N THR A 195 6.71 15.79 10.57
CA THR A 195 7.71 15.55 9.54
C THR A 195 7.46 16.52 8.39
N ASP A 196 8.40 17.42 8.12
CA ASP A 196 8.43 18.28 6.91
C ASP A 196 8.69 17.42 5.64
N VAL A 197 8.08 16.24 5.58
CA VAL A 197 8.08 15.44 4.36
C VAL A 197 7.04 16.07 3.45
N ASN A 198 7.53 16.76 2.43
CA ASN A 198 6.74 17.50 1.46
C ASN A 198 5.40 16.80 1.18
N PHE A 199 4.29 17.49 1.43
CA PHE A 199 2.89 17.14 1.18
C PHE A 199 2.31 15.93 1.94
N VAL A 200 3.07 15.17 2.73
CA VAL A 200 2.52 14.04 3.53
C VAL A 200 2.00 14.60 4.86
N GLU A 201 0.69 14.54 5.06
CA GLU A 201 0.06 14.94 6.32
C GLU A 201 0.04 13.80 7.34
N ASN A 202 -0.12 12.58 6.86
CA ASN A 202 -0.20 11.38 7.68
C ASN A 202 0.19 10.15 6.85
N MET A 203 0.85 9.18 7.47
CA MET A 203 1.13 7.88 6.86
C MET A 203 1.05 6.79 7.90
N ILE A 204 0.33 5.73 7.56
CA ILE A 204 0.14 4.53 8.37
C ILE A 204 0.61 3.35 7.55
N ILE A 205 1.49 2.52 8.12
CA ILE A 205 1.96 1.28 7.52
C ILE A 205 1.57 0.15 8.45
N HIS A 206 0.89 -0.86 7.91
CA HIS A 206 0.48 -2.04 8.65
C HIS A 206 1.02 -3.28 7.95
N GLN A 207 1.86 -4.04 8.63
CA GLN A 207 2.42 -5.28 8.11
C GLN A 207 2.08 -6.46 8.99
N GLN A 208 1.77 -7.59 8.36
CA GLN A 208 1.50 -8.85 9.04
C GLN A 208 2.40 -9.95 8.50
N PHE A 209 2.74 -10.87 9.38
CA PHE A 209 3.59 -12.01 9.10
C PHE A 209 2.93 -13.29 9.63
N GLY A 210 3.22 -14.41 9.00
CA GLY A 210 2.65 -15.68 9.39
C GLY A 210 3.48 -16.88 8.95
N ALA A 211 3.25 -18.02 9.59
CA ALA A 211 3.86 -19.27 9.20
C ALA A 211 3.12 -19.88 8.00
N LEU A 212 3.88 -20.34 7.01
CA LEU A 212 3.36 -21.23 5.97
C LEU A 212 3.10 -22.63 6.54
N PRO A 213 2.28 -23.45 5.87
CA PRO A 213 2.10 -24.85 6.27
C PRO A 213 3.41 -25.66 6.34
N SER A 214 4.43 -25.26 5.58
CA SER A 214 5.78 -25.82 5.55
C SER A 214 6.69 -25.28 6.65
N GLY A 215 6.23 -24.30 7.46
CA GLY A 215 6.90 -23.77 8.64
C GLY A 215 7.66 -22.46 8.42
N GLU A 216 7.86 -22.02 7.21
CA GLU A 216 8.53 -20.76 6.92
C GLU A 216 7.69 -19.55 7.38
N TRP A 217 8.37 -18.57 7.96
CA TRP A 217 7.77 -17.31 8.38
C TRP A 217 7.89 -16.26 7.28
N VAL A 218 6.76 -15.76 6.80
CA VAL A 218 6.70 -14.87 5.64
C VAL A 218 5.80 -13.68 5.89
N GLN A 219 6.02 -12.60 5.15
CA GLN A 219 5.09 -11.46 5.12
C GLN A 219 3.83 -11.85 4.35
N THR A 220 2.68 -11.69 4.99
CA THR A 220 1.37 -11.99 4.38
C THR A 220 0.65 -10.74 3.90
N THR A 221 0.82 -9.62 4.61
CA THR A 221 0.14 -8.36 4.32
C THR A 221 1.10 -7.18 4.46
N ASP A 222 0.97 -6.21 3.56
CA ASP A 222 1.64 -4.91 3.62
C ASP A 222 0.67 -3.83 3.13
N ASP A 223 0.01 -3.17 4.08
CA ASP A 223 -0.94 -2.11 3.82
C ASP A 223 -0.31 -0.76 4.16
N MET A 224 -0.52 0.21 3.29
CA MET A 224 -0.07 1.58 3.50
C MET A 224 -1.20 2.54 3.16
N LEU A 225 -1.47 3.46 4.08
CA LEU A 225 -2.37 4.58 3.87
C LEU A 225 -1.58 5.87 4.02
N CYS A 226 -1.73 6.77 3.05
CA CYS A 226 -1.08 8.07 3.06
C CYS A 226 -2.11 9.17 2.81
N GLU A 227 -2.11 10.20 3.67
CA GLU A 227 -2.84 11.44 3.46
C GLU A 227 -1.89 12.49 2.90
N LEU A 228 -2.26 13.06 1.76
CA LEU A 228 -1.45 14.00 0.99
C LEU A 228 -2.17 15.33 0.87
N ASN A 229 -1.44 16.43 1.04
CA ASN A 229 -1.93 17.76 0.79
C ASN A 229 -1.02 18.46 -0.24
N PHE A 230 -1.52 18.66 -1.43
CA PHE A 230 -0.81 19.41 -2.45
C PHE A 230 -1.76 20.27 -3.27
N PHE A 231 -1.32 21.47 -3.60
CA PHE A 231 -2.08 22.48 -4.34
C PHE A 231 -3.46 22.79 -3.73
N GLY A 232 -3.60 22.70 -2.40
CA GLY A 232 -4.87 22.91 -1.70
C GLY A 232 -5.88 21.76 -1.85
N GLY A 233 -5.48 20.67 -2.49
CA GLY A 233 -6.24 19.42 -2.53
C GLY A 233 -5.78 18.44 -1.46
N HIS A 234 -6.74 17.83 -0.75
CA HIS A 234 -6.48 16.79 0.23
C HIS A 234 -6.84 15.43 -0.35
N PHE A 235 -5.85 14.56 -0.43
CA PHE A 235 -5.98 13.24 -1.02
C PHE A 235 -5.63 12.15 -0.01
N MET A 236 -6.25 11.02 -0.16
CA MET A 236 -5.87 9.78 0.50
C MET A 236 -5.49 8.76 -0.57
N VAL A 237 -4.37 8.09 -0.37
CA VAL A 237 -3.98 6.94 -1.17
C VAL A 237 -3.82 5.75 -0.23
N ARG A 238 -4.49 4.66 -0.55
CA ARG A 238 -4.37 3.38 0.15
C ARG A 238 -3.81 2.35 -0.80
N ARG A 239 -2.74 1.69 -0.39
CA ARG A 239 -2.22 0.48 -1.01
C ARG A 239 -2.45 -0.69 -0.07
N SER A 240 -3.21 -1.68 -0.49
CA SER A 240 -3.36 -2.95 0.23
C SER A 240 -2.65 -4.05 -0.56
N THR A 241 -1.71 -4.73 0.06
CA THR A 241 -0.89 -5.77 -0.56
C THR A 241 -1.02 -7.07 0.21
N HIS A 242 -1.36 -8.14 -0.49
CA HIS A 242 -1.47 -9.49 0.08
C HIS A 242 -0.60 -10.47 -0.69
N ASN A 243 0.25 -11.17 0.04
CA ASN A 243 1.14 -12.20 -0.49
C ASN A 243 0.53 -13.58 -0.24
N SER A 244 0.49 -14.40 -1.30
CA SER A 244 -0.10 -15.75 -1.26
C SER A 244 0.64 -16.74 -2.15
N ASP A 245 0.22 -18.00 -2.09
CA ASP A 245 0.71 -19.07 -2.97
C ASP A 245 2.23 -19.21 -2.98
N TYR A 246 2.84 -19.12 -1.82
CA TYR A 246 4.28 -19.32 -1.67
C TYR A 246 4.70 -20.72 -2.09
N SER A 247 5.78 -20.80 -2.88
CA SER A 247 6.39 -22.03 -3.35
C SER A 247 7.90 -21.88 -3.38
N PHE A 248 8.61 -22.92 -2.95
CA PHE A 248 10.08 -22.99 -2.95
C PHE A 248 10.61 -23.89 -4.08
N LEU A 249 9.73 -24.24 -5.02
CA LEU A 249 10.11 -24.98 -6.21
C LEU A 249 10.90 -24.12 -7.19
N GLU A 250 11.82 -24.76 -7.89
CA GLU A 250 12.64 -24.11 -8.92
C GLU A 250 11.77 -23.58 -10.06
N THR A 251 11.98 -22.33 -10.40
CA THR A 251 11.30 -21.69 -11.55
C THR A 251 12.07 -21.98 -12.84
N PRO A 252 11.39 -22.33 -13.95
CA PRO A 252 12.04 -22.63 -15.20
C PRO A 252 12.97 -21.52 -15.70
N GLU A 253 14.17 -21.89 -16.17
CA GLU A 253 15.23 -20.97 -16.63
C GLU A 253 14.75 -19.97 -17.68
N ARG A 254 13.80 -20.35 -18.55
CA ARG A 254 13.20 -19.48 -19.57
C ARG A 254 12.61 -18.19 -19.00
N VAL A 255 12.17 -18.19 -17.74
CA VAL A 255 11.60 -17.01 -17.09
C VAL A 255 12.69 -15.97 -16.82
N PHE A 256 13.84 -16.43 -16.31
CA PHE A 256 14.96 -15.56 -15.99
C PHE A 256 15.69 -15.00 -17.22
N LYS A 257 15.58 -15.68 -18.38
CA LYS A 257 16.14 -15.20 -19.66
C LYS A 257 15.38 -14.02 -20.29
N LYS A 258 14.16 -13.74 -19.85
CA LYS A 258 13.38 -12.59 -20.33
C LYS A 258 14.06 -11.27 -19.90
N LYS A 259 14.05 -10.27 -20.79
CA LYS A 259 14.61 -8.94 -20.51
C LYS A 259 13.77 -8.18 -19.47
N GLY A 260 14.47 -7.36 -18.67
CA GLY A 260 13.85 -6.54 -17.62
C GLY A 260 13.51 -7.33 -16.35
N LYS A 261 13.27 -6.61 -15.26
CA LYS A 261 12.81 -7.16 -13.98
C LYS A 261 11.30 -7.47 -14.03
N GLU A 262 10.53 -6.59 -14.66
CA GLU A 262 9.09 -6.71 -14.85
C GLU A 262 8.78 -7.37 -16.21
N ILE A 263 7.86 -8.32 -16.20
CA ILE A 263 7.39 -9.06 -17.37
C ILE A 263 5.88 -9.01 -17.36
N LYS A 264 5.28 -8.36 -18.36
CA LYS A 264 3.82 -8.30 -18.48
C LYS A 264 3.31 -9.51 -19.27
N ASP A 265 2.34 -10.24 -18.72
CA ASP A 265 1.59 -11.28 -19.44
C ASP A 265 0.76 -10.63 -20.55
N ALA A 266 0.69 -11.26 -21.72
CA ALA A 266 -0.07 -10.74 -22.87
C ALA A 266 -1.56 -10.50 -22.55
N ASN A 267 -2.13 -11.30 -21.65
CA ASN A 267 -3.53 -11.23 -21.23
C ASN A 267 -3.74 -10.46 -19.92
N ALA A 268 -2.71 -9.80 -19.38
CA ALA A 268 -2.80 -9.16 -18.06
C ALA A 268 -3.95 -8.14 -17.95
N MET A 269 -4.24 -7.41 -19.04
CA MET A 269 -5.32 -6.40 -19.06
C MET A 269 -6.69 -6.94 -19.49
N MET A 270 -6.79 -8.24 -19.82
CA MET A 270 -8.01 -8.88 -20.33
C MET A 270 -8.53 -9.96 -19.37
N ARG A 271 -8.22 -9.85 -18.06
CA ARG A 271 -8.67 -10.81 -17.06
C ARG A 271 -10.15 -10.60 -16.77
N ASN A 272 -10.89 -11.71 -16.68
CA ASN A 272 -12.32 -11.71 -16.37
C ASN A 272 -12.60 -11.70 -14.85
N ASP A 273 -13.86 -11.57 -14.49
CA ASP A 273 -14.30 -11.55 -13.09
C ASP A 273 -13.99 -12.85 -12.34
N GLU A 274 -13.97 -14.00 -13.03
CA GLU A 274 -13.58 -15.28 -12.42
C GLU A 274 -12.12 -15.27 -11.96
N PHE A 275 -11.24 -14.71 -12.78
CA PHE A 275 -9.83 -14.52 -12.39
C PHE A 275 -9.71 -13.63 -11.17
N TRP A 276 -10.38 -12.47 -11.15
CA TRP A 276 -10.32 -11.56 -10.02
C TRP A 276 -10.97 -12.12 -8.76
N SER A 277 -12.09 -12.82 -8.86
CA SER A 277 -12.74 -13.47 -7.70
C SER A 277 -11.84 -14.51 -7.03
N ARG A 278 -10.96 -15.16 -7.79
CA ARG A 278 -9.99 -16.12 -7.25
C ARG A 278 -8.82 -15.48 -6.51
N TYR A 279 -8.34 -14.34 -7.02
CA TYR A 279 -7.09 -13.74 -6.52
C TYR A 279 -7.30 -12.48 -5.68
N ARG A 280 -8.48 -11.88 -5.71
CA ARG A 280 -8.81 -10.70 -4.92
C ARG A 280 -8.80 -11.04 -3.44
N ALA A 281 -7.79 -10.54 -2.73
CA ALA A 281 -7.63 -10.78 -1.30
C ALA A 281 -8.44 -9.77 -0.45
N THR A 282 -8.73 -8.58 -1.00
CA THR A 282 -9.53 -7.54 -0.36
C THR A 282 -10.71 -7.20 -1.25
N GLU A 283 -11.93 -7.37 -0.76
CA GLU A 283 -13.14 -7.02 -1.50
C GLU A 283 -13.16 -5.53 -1.87
N LEU A 284 -13.78 -5.23 -2.99
CA LEU A 284 -14.05 -3.84 -3.38
C LEU A 284 -15.17 -3.29 -2.49
N THR A 285 -15.01 -2.06 -2.04
CA THR A 285 -16.10 -1.34 -1.37
C THR A 285 -17.24 -1.08 -2.36
N LYS A 286 -18.39 -0.62 -1.85
CA LYS A 286 -19.51 -0.25 -2.72
C LYS A 286 -19.13 0.83 -3.73
N SER A 287 -18.37 1.84 -3.29
CA SER A 287 -17.89 2.93 -4.14
C SER A 287 -16.87 2.46 -5.17
N GLU A 288 -15.94 1.59 -4.77
CA GLU A 288 -14.96 0.99 -5.67
C GLU A 288 -15.64 0.10 -6.73
N SER A 289 -16.63 -0.68 -6.35
CA SER A 289 -17.40 -1.53 -7.28
C SER A 289 -18.22 -0.71 -8.29
N ASN A 290 -18.70 0.46 -7.89
CA ASN A 290 -19.49 1.36 -8.74
C ASN A 290 -18.64 2.36 -9.53
N MET A 291 -17.31 2.28 -9.45
CA MET A 291 -16.38 3.27 -10.01
C MET A 291 -16.61 3.53 -11.50
N GLY A 292 -16.81 2.49 -12.30
CA GLY A 292 -17.06 2.65 -13.75
C GLY A 292 -18.31 3.48 -14.03
N GLY A 293 -19.40 3.26 -13.29
CA GLY A 293 -20.63 4.06 -13.40
C GLY A 293 -20.43 5.50 -12.96
N PHE A 294 -19.63 5.73 -11.93
CA PHE A 294 -19.25 7.07 -11.46
C PHE A 294 -18.45 7.84 -12.52
N VAL A 295 -17.43 7.21 -13.12
CA VAL A 295 -16.59 7.79 -14.17
C VAL A 295 -17.40 8.16 -15.39
N ASN A 296 -18.35 7.31 -15.83
CA ASN A 296 -19.24 7.63 -16.94
C ASN A 296 -20.07 8.89 -16.67
N LYS A 297 -20.65 9.01 -15.45
CA LYS A 297 -21.40 10.21 -15.04
C LYS A 297 -20.50 11.47 -14.98
N LEU A 298 -19.21 11.31 -14.59
CA LEU A 298 -18.24 12.40 -14.61
C LEU A 298 -17.94 12.89 -16.03
N ALA A 299 -17.79 11.98 -16.98
CA ALA A 299 -17.50 12.30 -18.37
C ALA A 299 -18.60 13.15 -19.03
N ASP A 300 -19.84 13.02 -18.56
CA ASP A 300 -21.01 13.78 -19.05
C ASP A 300 -21.08 15.22 -18.52
N ILE A 301 -20.27 15.56 -17.50
CA ILE A 301 -20.24 16.93 -16.95
C ILE A 301 -19.54 17.88 -17.92
N LYS A 302 -20.25 18.91 -18.39
CA LYS A 302 -19.66 19.95 -19.23
C LYS A 302 -18.49 20.63 -18.51
N GLY A 303 -17.33 20.66 -19.14
CA GLY A 303 -16.12 21.28 -18.59
C GLY A 303 -15.30 20.38 -17.67
N PHE A 304 -15.76 19.17 -17.34
CA PHE A 304 -14.98 18.23 -16.51
C PHE A 304 -13.62 17.90 -17.12
N LYS A 305 -13.53 17.78 -18.45
CA LYS A 305 -12.26 17.58 -19.17
C LYS A 305 -11.23 18.68 -18.90
N TYR A 306 -11.66 19.94 -18.70
CA TYR A 306 -10.75 21.06 -18.37
C TYR A 306 -10.26 20.99 -16.92
N ILE A 307 -11.12 20.55 -16.01
CA ILE A 307 -10.73 20.30 -14.60
C ILE A 307 -9.70 19.18 -14.56
N LEU A 308 -9.94 18.10 -15.29
CA LEU A 308 -9.01 16.99 -15.43
C LEU A 308 -7.67 17.44 -16.04
N PHE A 309 -7.72 18.21 -17.10
CA PHE A 309 -6.51 18.76 -17.74
C PHE A 309 -5.70 19.65 -16.78
N GLY A 310 -6.37 20.47 -15.99
CA GLY A 310 -5.73 21.28 -14.95
C GLY A 310 -5.07 20.43 -13.85
N LEU A 311 -5.75 19.41 -13.38
CA LEU A 311 -5.21 18.43 -12.43
C LEU A 311 -3.99 17.69 -13.01
N LYS A 312 -4.09 17.27 -14.26
CA LYS A 312 -2.98 16.64 -14.99
C LYS A 312 -1.76 17.55 -15.06
N ALA A 313 -1.93 18.79 -15.52
CA ALA A 313 -0.85 19.77 -15.64
C ALA A 313 -0.20 20.08 -14.29
N LEU A 314 -0.97 20.12 -13.19
CA LEU A 314 -0.44 20.29 -11.84
C LEU A 314 0.43 19.11 -11.40
N ILE A 315 -0.03 17.88 -11.65
CA ILE A 315 0.73 16.67 -11.32
C ILE A 315 2.02 16.58 -12.17
N GLU A 316 1.94 16.90 -13.48
CA GLU A 316 3.07 16.89 -14.40
C GLU A 316 4.18 17.85 -13.99
N ASN A 317 3.82 19.09 -13.68
CA ASN A 317 4.78 20.10 -13.22
C ASN A 317 5.44 19.77 -11.87
N PHE A 318 4.81 18.89 -11.09
CA PHE A 318 5.33 18.47 -9.79
C PHE A 318 6.39 17.37 -9.89
N VAL A 319 6.32 16.52 -10.90
CA VAL A 319 7.28 15.41 -11.14
C VAL A 319 8.59 15.92 -11.74
N GLU A 320 8.58 17.09 -12.39
CA GLU A 320 9.76 17.69 -13.05
C GLU A 320 10.60 18.61 -12.13
N THR A 321 10.16 18.84 -10.90
CA THR A 321 10.88 19.65 -9.90
C THR A 321 11.42 18.80 -8.77
#